data_5e5263bda75f0475620a8f62142f750f
#
_entry.id   5e5263bda75f0475620a8f62142f750f
#
_cell.length_a   1.000
_cell.length_b   1.000
_cell.length_c   1.000
_cell.angle_alpha   90.00
_cell.angle_beta   90.00
_cell.angle_gamma   90.00
#
_symmetry.space_group_name_H-M   'P 1'
#
loop_
_entity.id
_entity.type
_entity.pdbx_description
1 polymer ?
#
loop_
_entity_poly.entity_id
_entity_poly.type
_entity_poly.pdbx_seq_one_letter_code
_entity_poly.pdbx_strand_id
1 'polypeptide(L)'
;MPLDLSSFPLYLFQAAQERGWTAAEIDYSREGEHWVSLNEDEQTLLGRLIAGFRVGERGVTHELAPLLAVVRDEKRLDEELYLTAQIFEEARHVEFFERWLQAALPGVWGVDLPYPELRGDLFGARLPEVMRSLNDDSSPRNQLRAVMMYHFYIEGIGAESGYPLFFSVFEKTGLFPALAQGIRLVRRDEARHIAFGTYYLQRLLEENPELEEAFEEECSIIETYLDPAGRDPFEPFEGRSIPFDLDPEKYVGLYQECYKLQKNNVYERTQPVGV
;
A
#
# COMPACT_ATOMS: atom_id res chain seq x y z
N MET A 1 -3.15 24.46 18.49
CA MET A 1 -2.38 25.54 17.82
C MET A 1 -3.15 26.01 16.60
N PRO A 2 -2.95 27.22 16.07
CA PRO A 2 -3.50 27.57 14.77
C PRO A 2 -2.91 26.65 13.69
N LEU A 3 -3.68 26.41 12.62
CA LEU A 3 -3.23 25.63 11.47
C LEU A 3 -2.05 26.32 10.78
N ASP A 4 -0.97 25.59 10.54
CA ASP A 4 0.16 26.07 9.73
C ASP A 4 -0.17 25.90 8.24
N LEU A 5 -0.44 27.01 7.56
CA LEU A 5 -0.81 27.01 6.15
C LEU A 5 0.37 26.68 5.19
N SER A 6 1.58 26.57 5.71
CA SER A 6 2.79 26.23 4.95
C SER A 6 3.31 24.83 5.23
N SER A 7 2.64 24.06 6.10
CA SER A 7 3.09 22.72 6.49
C SER A 7 2.97 21.71 5.35
N PHE A 8 3.86 20.74 5.33
CA PHE A 8 3.85 19.69 4.33
C PHE A 8 2.60 18.79 4.43
N PRO A 9 2.10 18.37 5.61
CA PRO A 9 0.84 17.64 5.70
C PRO A 9 -0.35 18.39 5.13
N LEU A 10 -0.44 19.71 5.33
CA LEU A 10 -1.50 20.51 4.74
C LEU A 10 -1.39 20.59 3.21
N TYR A 11 -0.19 20.68 2.66
CA TYR A 11 0.01 20.60 1.21
C TYR A 11 -0.50 19.25 0.65
N LEU A 12 -0.19 18.13 1.32
CA LEU A 12 -0.69 16.79 0.93
C LEU A 12 -2.21 16.71 1.00
N PHE A 13 -2.82 17.26 2.05
CA PHE A 13 -4.28 17.36 2.20
C PHE A 13 -4.93 18.13 1.03
N GLN A 14 -4.35 19.26 0.64
CA GLN A 14 -4.85 20.05 -0.50
C GLN A 14 -4.71 19.27 -1.82
N ALA A 15 -3.56 18.62 -2.03
CA ALA A 15 -3.33 17.78 -3.20
C ALA A 15 -4.32 16.60 -3.28
N ALA A 16 -4.70 16.00 -2.13
CA ALA A 16 -5.72 14.95 -2.08
C ALA A 16 -7.10 15.46 -2.53
N GLN A 17 -7.47 16.67 -2.11
CA GLN A 17 -8.74 17.29 -2.54
C GLN A 17 -8.77 17.60 -4.04
N GLU A 18 -7.70 18.17 -4.58
CA GLU A 18 -7.60 18.59 -5.98
C GLU A 18 -7.57 17.38 -6.94
N ARG A 19 -7.00 16.26 -6.52
CA ARG A 19 -6.80 15.06 -7.34
C ARG A 19 -7.81 13.95 -7.05
N GLY A 20 -8.93 14.26 -6.39
CA GLY A 20 -9.99 13.31 -6.09
C GLY A 20 -10.55 12.62 -7.35
N TRP A 21 -11.00 11.38 -7.21
CA TRP A 21 -11.63 10.59 -8.25
C TRP A 21 -12.74 9.71 -7.67
N THR A 22 -13.57 9.15 -8.53
CA THR A 22 -14.73 8.35 -8.13
C THR A 22 -14.66 6.97 -8.76
N ALA A 23 -14.58 5.91 -7.96
CA ALA A 23 -14.51 4.54 -8.46
C ALA A 23 -15.74 4.16 -9.32
N ALA A 24 -16.91 4.73 -9.01
CA ALA A 24 -18.14 4.49 -9.77
C ALA A 24 -18.12 5.07 -11.21
N GLU A 25 -17.22 6.00 -11.55
CA GLU A 25 -17.09 6.59 -12.86
C GLU A 25 -16.17 5.80 -13.81
N ILE A 26 -15.48 4.77 -13.32
CA ILE A 26 -14.65 3.89 -14.14
C ILE A 26 -15.56 2.92 -14.91
N ASP A 27 -15.30 2.72 -16.20
CA ASP A 27 -16.05 1.78 -17.05
C ASP A 27 -15.53 0.34 -16.92
N TYR A 28 -16.22 -0.47 -16.12
CA TYR A 28 -15.90 -1.88 -15.88
C TYR A 28 -16.54 -2.85 -16.90
N SER A 29 -17.21 -2.38 -17.92
CA SER A 29 -18.07 -3.21 -18.79
C SER A 29 -17.36 -4.36 -19.50
N ARG A 30 -16.03 -4.29 -19.69
CA ARG A 30 -15.25 -5.28 -20.41
C ARG A 30 -14.48 -6.26 -19.50
N GLU A 31 -14.44 -6.01 -18.20
CA GLU A 31 -13.56 -6.75 -17.28
C GLU A 31 -13.91 -8.24 -17.19
N GLY A 32 -15.22 -8.58 -17.19
CA GLY A 32 -15.70 -9.96 -17.20
C GLY A 32 -15.34 -10.73 -18.47
N GLU A 33 -15.46 -10.10 -19.63
CA GLU A 33 -15.04 -10.68 -20.92
C GLU A 33 -13.53 -10.98 -20.92
N HIS A 34 -12.75 -10.02 -20.44
CA HIS A 34 -11.30 -10.17 -20.35
C HIS A 34 -10.91 -11.30 -19.37
N TRP A 35 -11.58 -11.39 -18.22
CA TRP A 35 -11.29 -12.43 -17.23
C TRP A 35 -11.49 -13.83 -17.80
N VAL A 36 -12.62 -14.09 -18.48
CA VAL A 36 -12.90 -15.42 -19.06
C VAL A 36 -12.03 -15.75 -20.27
N SER A 37 -11.35 -14.77 -20.85
CA SER A 37 -10.38 -15.00 -21.94
C SER A 37 -9.02 -15.53 -21.47
N LEU A 38 -8.72 -15.40 -20.18
CA LEU A 38 -7.49 -15.91 -19.57
C LEU A 38 -7.56 -17.41 -19.38
N ASN A 39 -6.41 -18.11 -19.49
CA ASN A 39 -6.29 -19.49 -19.07
C ASN A 39 -6.19 -19.60 -17.53
N GLU A 40 -6.27 -20.82 -16.98
CA GLU A 40 -6.30 -21.09 -15.53
C GLU A 40 -5.04 -20.56 -14.80
N ASP A 41 -3.86 -20.69 -15.40
CA ASP A 41 -2.61 -20.22 -14.80
C ASP A 41 -2.56 -18.69 -14.77
N GLU A 42 -3.01 -18.03 -15.83
CA GLU A 42 -3.12 -16.55 -15.91
C GLU A 42 -4.15 -16.02 -14.90
N GLN A 43 -5.32 -16.68 -14.77
CA GLN A 43 -6.32 -16.34 -13.78
C GLN A 43 -5.78 -16.54 -12.35
N THR A 44 -5.02 -17.60 -12.11
CA THR A 44 -4.40 -17.86 -10.81
C THR A 44 -3.42 -16.75 -10.43
N LEU A 45 -2.51 -16.40 -11.32
CA LEU A 45 -1.50 -15.36 -11.02
C LEU A 45 -2.14 -13.98 -10.83
N LEU A 46 -3.00 -13.56 -11.78
CA LEU A 46 -3.66 -12.25 -11.66
C LEU A 46 -4.60 -12.20 -10.45
N GLY A 47 -5.31 -13.31 -10.16
CA GLY A 47 -6.17 -13.44 -8.99
C GLY A 47 -5.39 -13.30 -7.67
N ARG A 48 -4.20 -13.90 -7.55
CA ARG A 48 -3.32 -13.73 -6.37
C ARG A 48 -2.85 -12.30 -6.21
N LEU A 49 -2.46 -11.62 -7.30
CA LEU A 49 -2.06 -10.22 -7.24
C LEU A 49 -3.22 -9.33 -6.73
N ILE A 50 -4.41 -9.49 -7.31
CA ILE A 50 -5.60 -8.73 -6.92
C ILE A 50 -6.01 -9.02 -5.48
N ALA A 51 -6.00 -10.29 -5.08
CA ALA A 51 -6.30 -10.69 -3.71
C ALA A 51 -5.36 -10.03 -2.70
N GLY A 52 -4.06 -9.99 -3.03
CA GLY A 52 -3.05 -9.35 -2.19
C GLY A 52 -3.31 -7.86 -1.99
N PHE A 53 -3.61 -7.13 -3.06
CA PHE A 53 -3.95 -5.70 -2.97
C PHE A 53 -5.27 -5.48 -2.23
N ARG A 54 -6.34 -6.20 -2.60
CA ARG A 54 -7.65 -6.08 -1.94
C ARG A 54 -7.58 -6.27 -0.42
N VAL A 55 -6.81 -7.24 0.05
CA VAL A 55 -6.66 -7.47 1.49
C VAL A 55 -5.79 -6.39 2.12
N GLY A 56 -4.76 -5.94 1.41
CA GLY A 56 -3.96 -4.79 1.81
C GLY A 56 -4.84 -3.57 2.06
N GLU A 57 -5.58 -3.11 1.04
CA GLU A 57 -6.47 -1.94 1.12
C GLU A 57 -7.49 -2.02 2.26
N ARG A 58 -8.09 -3.20 2.48
CA ARG A 58 -9.01 -3.40 3.61
C ARG A 58 -8.30 -3.33 4.95
N GLY A 59 -7.10 -3.91 5.05
CA GLY A 59 -6.28 -3.90 6.25
C GLY A 59 -5.88 -2.48 6.63
N VAL A 60 -5.33 -1.74 5.68
CA VAL A 60 -4.87 -0.35 5.92
C VAL A 60 -6.05 0.57 6.26
N THR A 61 -7.19 0.47 5.54
CA THR A 61 -8.40 1.24 5.86
C THR A 61 -8.87 1.04 7.31
N HIS A 62 -8.80 -0.19 7.83
CA HIS A 62 -9.29 -0.51 9.18
C HIS A 62 -8.33 -0.04 10.28
N GLU A 63 -7.03 -0.03 10.02
CA GLU A 63 -6.02 0.10 11.08
C GLU A 63 -5.42 1.51 11.21
N LEU A 64 -5.80 2.50 10.37
CA LEU A 64 -5.21 3.85 10.44
C LEU A 64 -5.76 4.73 11.57
N ALA A 65 -6.96 4.43 12.08
CA ALA A 65 -7.63 5.23 13.10
C ALA A 65 -6.82 5.45 14.41
N PRO A 66 -6.04 4.49 14.94
CA PRO A 66 -5.19 4.73 16.11
C PRO A 66 -4.15 5.82 15.88
N LEU A 67 -3.52 5.88 14.70
CA LEU A 67 -2.53 6.92 14.39
C LEU A 67 -3.20 8.31 14.28
N LEU A 68 -4.41 8.39 13.71
CA LEU A 68 -5.21 9.61 13.70
C LEU A 68 -5.51 10.11 15.13
N ALA A 69 -5.81 9.18 16.06
CA ALA A 69 -6.04 9.54 17.46
C ALA A 69 -4.76 10.10 18.12
N VAL A 70 -3.59 9.55 17.83
CA VAL A 70 -2.30 10.03 18.34
C VAL A 70 -2.05 11.47 17.91
N VAL A 71 -2.09 11.78 16.61
CA VAL A 71 -1.80 13.13 16.11
C VAL A 71 -2.79 14.18 16.62
N ARG A 72 -4.06 13.79 16.81
CA ARG A 72 -5.09 14.63 17.44
C ARG A 72 -4.73 14.95 18.88
N ASP A 73 -4.32 13.96 19.68
CA ASP A 73 -3.99 14.13 21.09
C ASP A 73 -2.69 14.92 21.26
N GLU A 74 -1.76 14.82 20.31
CA GLU A 74 -0.58 15.68 20.18
C GLU A 74 -0.90 17.10 19.65
N LYS A 75 -2.14 17.36 19.24
CA LYS A 75 -2.63 18.64 18.71
C LYS A 75 -1.94 19.07 17.39
N ARG A 76 -1.60 18.12 16.55
CA ARG A 76 -1.01 18.30 15.22
C ARG A 76 -2.12 18.37 14.18
N LEU A 77 -2.79 19.53 14.10
CA LEU A 77 -4.01 19.70 13.31
C LEU A 77 -3.80 19.46 11.81
N ASP A 78 -2.67 19.82 11.26
CA ASP A 78 -2.32 19.61 9.85
C ASP A 78 -2.12 18.13 9.52
N GLU A 79 -1.47 17.35 10.38
CA GLU A 79 -1.34 15.89 10.27
C GLU A 79 -2.72 15.21 10.44
N GLU A 80 -3.56 15.68 11.38
CA GLU A 80 -4.92 15.19 11.57
C GLU A 80 -5.78 15.38 10.31
N LEU A 81 -5.72 16.56 9.68
CA LEU A 81 -6.43 16.84 8.43
C LEU A 81 -5.98 15.91 7.31
N TYR A 82 -4.67 15.71 7.17
CA TYR A 82 -4.15 14.82 6.12
C TYR A 82 -4.57 13.36 6.36
N LEU A 83 -4.43 12.83 7.56
CA LEU A 83 -4.84 11.46 7.87
C LEU A 83 -6.34 11.21 7.65
N THR A 84 -7.21 12.23 7.86
CA THR A 84 -8.63 12.08 7.49
C THR A 84 -8.84 11.94 5.98
N ALA A 85 -8.04 12.63 5.16
CA ALA A 85 -8.08 12.49 3.72
C ALA A 85 -7.52 11.12 3.29
N GLN A 86 -6.41 10.66 3.87
CA GLN A 86 -5.85 9.34 3.61
C GLN A 86 -6.85 8.22 3.91
N ILE A 87 -7.52 8.22 5.07
CA ILE A 87 -8.56 7.24 5.40
C ILE A 87 -9.69 7.23 4.35
N PHE A 88 -10.07 8.40 3.83
CA PHE A 88 -11.06 8.49 2.76
C PHE A 88 -10.54 7.91 1.44
N GLU A 89 -9.26 8.15 1.10
CA GLU A 89 -8.64 7.61 -0.10
C GLU A 89 -8.55 6.07 -0.02
N GLU A 90 -8.14 5.50 1.12
CA GLU A 90 -8.14 4.06 1.36
C GLU A 90 -9.53 3.41 1.19
N ALA A 91 -10.57 4.06 1.74
CA ALA A 91 -11.94 3.59 1.56
C ALA A 91 -12.37 3.59 0.08
N ARG A 92 -11.89 4.54 -0.72
CA ARG A 92 -12.12 4.62 -2.17
C ARG A 92 -11.37 3.51 -2.91
N HIS A 93 -10.15 3.15 -2.49
CA HIS A 93 -9.38 2.04 -3.04
C HIS A 93 -10.13 0.71 -2.79
N VAL A 94 -10.64 0.49 -1.59
CA VAL A 94 -11.50 -0.68 -1.30
C VAL A 94 -12.71 -0.71 -2.24
N GLU A 95 -13.43 0.41 -2.40
CA GLU A 95 -14.58 0.50 -3.33
C GLU A 95 -14.18 0.13 -4.74
N PHE A 96 -13.03 0.61 -5.24
CA PHE A 96 -12.52 0.30 -6.56
C PHE A 96 -12.29 -1.20 -6.77
N PHE A 97 -11.56 -1.85 -5.86
CA PHE A 97 -11.29 -3.29 -5.98
C PHE A 97 -12.58 -4.14 -5.88
N GLU A 98 -13.51 -3.78 -5.01
CA GLU A 98 -14.80 -4.49 -4.91
C GLU A 98 -15.65 -4.33 -6.18
N ARG A 99 -15.71 -3.13 -6.80
CA ARG A 99 -16.40 -2.91 -8.07
C ARG A 99 -15.78 -3.70 -9.21
N TRP A 100 -14.43 -3.69 -9.28
CA TRP A 100 -13.74 -4.47 -10.29
C TRP A 100 -14.02 -5.97 -10.15
N LEU A 101 -13.94 -6.51 -8.94
CA LEU A 101 -14.24 -7.93 -8.69
C LEU A 101 -15.67 -8.30 -9.08
N GLN A 102 -16.64 -7.48 -8.76
CA GLN A 102 -18.04 -7.72 -9.15
C GLN A 102 -18.24 -7.74 -10.67
N ALA A 103 -17.49 -6.91 -11.40
CA ALA A 103 -17.56 -6.84 -12.86
C ALA A 103 -16.81 -7.99 -13.54
N ALA A 104 -15.62 -8.34 -13.03
CA ALA A 104 -14.77 -9.39 -13.59
C ALA A 104 -15.27 -10.80 -13.26
N LEU A 105 -15.86 -11.00 -12.07
CA LEU A 105 -16.25 -12.29 -11.49
C LEU A 105 -17.71 -12.22 -10.98
N PRO A 106 -18.71 -12.02 -11.86
CA PRO A 106 -20.11 -11.87 -11.43
C PRO A 106 -20.61 -13.16 -10.73
N GLY A 107 -21.20 -12.98 -9.55
CA GLY A 107 -21.70 -14.08 -8.72
C GLY A 107 -20.69 -14.65 -7.73
N VAL A 108 -19.48 -14.15 -7.73
CA VAL A 108 -18.39 -14.56 -6.85
C VAL A 108 -18.31 -13.57 -5.67
N TRP A 109 -19.42 -13.44 -4.94
CA TRP A 109 -19.49 -12.60 -3.73
C TRP A 109 -18.72 -13.27 -2.59
N GLY A 110 -17.77 -12.56 -2.02
CA GLY A 110 -17.03 -13.02 -0.83
C GLY A 110 -16.10 -14.20 -1.10
N VAL A 111 -15.74 -14.45 -2.36
CA VAL A 111 -14.76 -15.47 -2.67
C VAL A 111 -13.45 -15.07 -2.03
N ASP A 112 -12.98 -15.96 -1.19
CA ASP A 112 -11.59 -16.06 -0.84
C ASP A 112 -10.82 -16.39 -2.13
N LEU A 113 -10.48 -15.35 -2.89
CA LEU A 113 -9.42 -15.51 -3.87
C LEU A 113 -8.23 -16.12 -3.12
N PRO A 114 -7.52 -17.10 -3.70
CA PRO A 114 -6.42 -17.77 -2.99
C PRO A 114 -5.46 -16.71 -2.45
N TYR A 115 -5.45 -16.60 -1.12
CA TYR A 115 -4.71 -15.56 -0.39
C TYR A 115 -3.38 -16.14 0.07
N PRO A 116 -2.26 -15.49 -0.22
CA PRO A 116 -0.96 -15.92 0.25
C PRO A 116 -0.87 -15.93 1.78
N GLU A 117 -0.37 -17.00 2.38
CA GLU A 117 -0.25 -17.16 3.84
C GLU A 117 0.56 -16.02 4.48
N LEU A 118 1.66 -15.63 3.87
CA LEU A 118 2.51 -14.55 4.36
C LEU A 118 1.74 -13.22 4.51
N ARG A 119 0.85 -12.91 3.58
CA ARG A 119 0.02 -11.70 3.66
C ARG A 119 -1.08 -11.84 4.71
N GLY A 120 -1.55 -13.08 4.96
CA GLY A 120 -2.49 -13.38 6.05
C GLY A 120 -1.93 -13.02 7.40
N ASP A 121 -0.70 -13.41 7.69
CA ASP A 121 -0.02 -13.05 8.94
C ASP A 121 0.26 -11.55 9.03
N LEU A 122 0.68 -10.92 7.94
CA LEU A 122 0.97 -9.49 7.91
C LEU A 122 -0.28 -8.65 8.22
N PHE A 123 -1.36 -8.84 7.44
CA PHE A 123 -2.58 -8.03 7.55
C PHE A 123 -3.55 -8.54 8.62
N GLY A 124 -3.53 -9.84 8.93
CA GLY A 124 -4.40 -10.43 9.94
C GLY A 124 -3.87 -10.34 11.37
N ALA A 125 -2.56 -10.20 11.55
CA ALA A 125 -1.94 -10.19 12.87
C ALA A 125 -0.99 -9.00 13.07
N ARG A 126 0.07 -8.89 12.28
CA ARG A 126 1.17 -7.94 12.54
C ARG A 126 0.75 -6.47 12.41
N LEU A 127 0.06 -6.10 11.33
CA LEU A 127 -0.44 -4.73 11.14
C LEU A 127 -1.42 -4.34 12.25
N PRO A 128 -2.50 -5.12 12.55
CA PRO A 128 -3.38 -4.83 13.67
C PRO A 128 -2.66 -4.73 15.02
N GLU A 129 -1.68 -5.60 15.29
CA GLU A 129 -0.91 -5.56 16.53
C GLU A 129 -0.21 -4.21 16.72
N VAL A 130 0.59 -3.79 15.73
CA VAL A 130 1.39 -2.56 15.87
C VAL A 130 0.53 -1.30 15.83
N MET A 131 -0.52 -1.27 15.01
CA MET A 131 -1.38 -0.09 14.93
C MET A 131 -2.25 0.06 16.17
N ARG A 132 -2.84 -1.02 16.68
CA ARG A 132 -3.71 -0.98 17.87
C ARG A 132 -2.93 -0.78 19.17
N SER A 133 -1.65 -1.14 19.21
CA SER A 133 -0.79 -0.84 20.37
C SER A 133 -0.73 0.66 20.68
N LEU A 134 -0.94 1.52 19.70
CA LEU A 134 -1.03 2.98 19.86
C LEU A 134 -2.18 3.44 20.77
N ASN A 135 -3.22 2.62 20.95
CA ASN A 135 -4.33 2.94 21.87
C ASN A 135 -3.91 2.84 23.34
N ASP A 136 -2.93 1.98 23.65
CA ASP A 136 -2.45 1.71 24.99
C ASP A 136 -1.16 2.47 25.29
N ASP A 137 -0.28 2.61 24.28
CA ASP A 137 1.00 3.29 24.38
C ASP A 137 1.30 4.05 23.09
N SER A 138 1.03 5.35 23.08
CA SER A 138 1.32 6.26 21.98
C SER A 138 2.72 6.87 22.03
N SER A 139 3.69 6.20 22.69
CA SER A 139 5.09 6.66 22.74
C SER A 139 5.69 6.81 21.34
N PRO A 140 6.68 7.71 21.16
CA PRO A 140 7.35 7.90 19.87
C PRO A 140 7.92 6.60 19.28
N ARG A 141 8.37 5.65 20.12
CA ARG A 141 8.84 4.33 19.67
C ARG A 141 7.71 3.50 19.04
N ASN A 142 6.53 3.47 19.65
CA ASN A 142 5.39 2.74 19.09
C ASN A 142 4.83 3.43 17.84
N GLN A 143 4.82 4.77 17.79
CA GLN A 143 4.50 5.53 16.58
C GLN A 143 5.45 5.16 15.43
N LEU A 144 6.76 5.11 15.68
CA LEU A 144 7.76 4.70 14.70
C LEU A 144 7.45 3.30 14.16
N ARG A 145 7.22 2.30 15.03
CA ARG A 145 6.89 0.92 14.64
C ARG A 145 5.62 0.86 13.77
N ALA A 146 4.59 1.62 14.12
CA ALA A 146 3.34 1.68 13.38
C ALA A 146 3.54 2.26 11.98
N VAL A 147 4.24 3.39 11.86
CA VAL A 147 4.51 4.06 10.57
C VAL A 147 5.48 3.26 9.71
N MET A 148 6.49 2.59 10.32
CA MET A 148 7.38 1.66 9.63
C MET A 148 6.62 0.47 9.01
N MET A 149 5.62 -0.08 9.72
CA MET A 149 4.82 -1.18 9.18
C MET A 149 3.84 -0.69 8.12
N TYR A 150 3.08 0.37 8.39
CA TYR A 150 2.02 0.87 7.52
C TYR A 150 2.59 1.56 6.27
N HIS A 151 3.19 2.76 6.44
CA HIS A 151 3.60 3.60 5.31
C HIS A 151 4.91 3.16 4.66
N PHE A 152 5.90 2.76 5.47
CA PHE A 152 7.20 2.40 4.93
C PHE A 152 7.18 1.02 4.25
N TYR A 153 6.66 -0.03 4.94
CA TYR A 153 6.68 -1.38 4.39
C TYR A 153 5.48 -1.67 3.48
N ILE A 154 4.24 -1.54 3.97
CA ILE A 154 3.05 -1.96 3.20
C ILE A 154 2.87 -1.08 1.96
N GLU A 155 2.82 0.22 2.12
CA GLU A 155 2.62 1.16 1.01
C GLU A 155 3.91 1.37 0.20
N GLY A 156 5.00 1.78 0.88
CA GLY A 156 6.25 2.20 0.24
C GLY A 156 7.06 1.07 -0.39
N ILE A 157 6.89 -0.17 0.05
CA ILE A 157 7.61 -1.33 -0.51
C ILE A 157 6.63 -2.30 -1.15
N GLY A 158 5.66 -2.79 -0.39
CA GLY A 158 4.73 -3.84 -0.84
C GLY A 158 3.88 -3.41 -2.03
N ALA A 159 3.16 -2.29 -1.92
CA ALA A 159 2.32 -1.78 -2.99
C ALA A 159 3.15 -1.26 -4.18
N GLU A 160 4.17 -0.44 -3.92
CA GLU A 160 5.03 0.10 -4.99
C GLU A 160 5.74 -0.99 -5.80
N SER A 161 6.16 -2.11 -5.18
CA SER A 161 6.72 -3.25 -5.89
C SER A 161 5.66 -4.02 -6.70
N GLY A 162 4.40 -3.98 -6.30
CA GLY A 162 3.30 -4.68 -6.97
C GLY A 162 2.80 -4.01 -8.24
N TYR A 163 2.78 -2.67 -8.31
CA TYR A 163 2.27 -1.96 -9.48
C TYR A 163 2.97 -2.31 -10.80
N PRO A 164 4.31 -2.45 -10.89
CA PRO A 164 4.98 -2.86 -12.11
C PRO A 164 4.52 -4.21 -12.66
N LEU A 165 4.10 -5.16 -11.79
CA LEU A 165 3.54 -6.44 -12.24
C LEU A 165 2.23 -6.23 -12.99
N PHE A 166 1.29 -5.49 -12.41
CA PHE A 166 0.05 -5.17 -13.07
C PHE A 166 0.29 -4.49 -14.43
N PHE A 167 1.15 -3.49 -14.47
CA PHE A 167 1.47 -2.80 -15.72
C PHE A 167 2.11 -3.73 -16.76
N SER A 168 2.97 -4.66 -16.34
CA SER A 168 3.54 -5.67 -17.25
C SER A 168 2.46 -6.58 -17.84
N VAL A 169 1.45 -7.00 -17.04
CA VAL A 169 0.30 -7.77 -17.54
C VAL A 169 -0.51 -6.94 -18.55
N PHE A 170 -0.85 -5.68 -18.22
CA PHE A 170 -1.65 -4.81 -19.09
C PHE A 170 -0.96 -4.51 -20.41
N GLU A 171 0.35 -4.23 -20.40
CA GLU A 171 1.14 -3.96 -21.59
C GLU A 171 1.24 -5.18 -22.52
N LYS A 172 1.42 -6.38 -21.96
CA LYS A 172 1.53 -7.63 -22.73
C LYS A 172 0.21 -8.07 -23.31
N THR A 173 -0.89 -7.90 -22.60
CA THR A 173 -2.20 -8.45 -22.97
C THR A 173 -3.11 -7.42 -23.65
N GLY A 174 -2.99 -6.14 -23.34
CA GLY A 174 -3.95 -5.11 -23.72
C GLY A 174 -5.33 -5.26 -23.05
N LEU A 175 -5.42 -6.11 -22.01
CA LEU A 175 -6.66 -6.42 -21.29
C LEU A 175 -6.84 -5.51 -20.07
N PHE A 176 -8.02 -5.56 -19.46
CA PHE A 176 -8.36 -4.93 -18.18
C PHE A 176 -8.17 -3.39 -18.13
N PRO A 177 -8.80 -2.63 -19.03
CA PRO A 177 -8.63 -1.18 -19.06
C PRO A 177 -9.12 -0.48 -17.78
N ALA A 178 -10.19 -0.99 -17.14
CA ALA A 178 -10.68 -0.44 -15.88
C ALA A 178 -9.71 -0.72 -14.72
N LEU A 179 -9.17 -1.94 -14.63
CA LEU A 179 -8.15 -2.28 -13.64
C LEU A 179 -6.90 -1.41 -13.84
N ALA A 180 -6.43 -1.28 -15.10
CA ALA A 180 -5.28 -0.46 -15.42
C ALA A 180 -5.49 1.03 -15.09
N GLN A 181 -6.69 1.57 -15.32
CA GLN A 181 -7.06 2.95 -14.94
C GLN A 181 -7.05 3.10 -13.42
N GLY A 182 -7.75 2.22 -12.71
CA GLY A 182 -7.86 2.30 -11.25
C GLY A 182 -6.53 2.14 -10.55
N ILE A 183 -5.69 1.17 -10.95
CA ILE A 183 -4.34 1.00 -10.39
C ILE A 183 -3.48 2.26 -10.56
N ARG A 184 -3.58 2.99 -11.68
CA ARG A 184 -2.87 4.28 -11.82
C ARG A 184 -3.39 5.35 -10.86
N LEU A 185 -4.70 5.36 -10.61
CA LEU A 185 -5.32 6.32 -9.68
C LEU A 185 -4.96 5.99 -8.24
N VAL A 186 -5.04 4.73 -7.84
CA VAL A 186 -4.59 4.23 -6.53
C VAL A 186 -3.12 4.60 -6.31
N ARG A 187 -2.22 4.21 -7.22
CA ARG A 187 -0.79 4.52 -7.10
C ARG A 187 -0.49 6.01 -6.96
N ARG A 188 -1.28 6.87 -7.61
CA ARG A 188 -1.13 8.33 -7.47
C ARG A 188 -1.52 8.81 -6.06
N ASP A 189 -2.54 8.20 -5.46
CA ASP A 189 -2.94 8.50 -4.10
C ASP A 189 -1.89 7.98 -3.11
N GLU A 190 -1.40 6.75 -3.32
CA GLU A 190 -0.34 6.12 -2.52
C GLU A 190 0.97 6.94 -2.47
N ALA A 191 1.31 7.63 -3.55
CA ALA A 191 2.48 8.50 -3.54
C ALA A 191 2.40 9.58 -2.44
N ARG A 192 1.18 10.07 -2.11
CA ARG A 192 0.97 11.02 -1.00
C ARG A 192 1.04 10.33 0.36
N HIS A 193 0.51 9.11 0.47
CA HIS A 193 0.57 8.30 1.70
C HIS A 193 2.02 8.02 2.09
N ILE A 194 2.82 7.55 1.13
CA ILE A 194 4.25 7.30 1.31
C ILE A 194 5.01 8.57 1.67
N ALA A 195 4.67 9.70 1.03
CA ALA A 195 5.30 10.99 1.33
C ALA A 195 4.99 11.45 2.76
N PHE A 196 3.76 11.26 3.23
CA PHE A 196 3.37 11.54 4.60
C PHE A 196 4.09 10.63 5.59
N GLY A 197 4.15 9.33 5.32
CA GLY A 197 4.88 8.37 6.16
C GLY A 197 6.36 8.72 6.29
N THR A 198 7.01 9.09 5.18
CA THR A 198 8.40 9.57 5.17
C THR A 198 8.56 10.82 6.04
N TYR A 199 7.70 11.83 5.86
CA TYR A 199 7.68 13.04 6.68
C TYR A 199 7.50 12.70 8.17
N TYR A 200 6.58 11.80 8.49
CA TYR A 200 6.29 11.42 9.88
C TYR A 200 7.51 10.75 10.55
N LEU A 201 8.18 9.84 9.85
CA LEU A 201 9.41 9.19 10.34
C LEU A 201 10.54 10.20 10.52
N GLN A 202 10.75 11.10 9.56
CA GLN A 202 11.76 12.17 9.66
C GLN A 202 11.51 13.06 10.88
N ARG A 203 10.26 13.46 11.11
CA ARG A 203 9.85 14.25 12.26
C ARG A 203 10.10 13.52 13.58
N LEU A 204 9.71 12.24 13.67
CA LEU A 204 9.93 11.43 14.86
C LEU A 204 11.42 11.34 15.22
N LEU A 205 12.27 11.07 14.22
CA LEU A 205 13.73 10.96 14.42
C LEU A 205 14.38 12.31 14.74
N GLU A 206 13.83 13.42 14.23
CA GLU A 206 14.31 14.77 14.55
C GLU A 206 13.94 15.18 15.98
N GLU A 207 12.71 14.89 16.41
CA GLU A 207 12.22 15.20 17.75
C GLU A 207 12.78 14.24 18.81
N ASN A 208 13.17 13.00 18.43
CA ASN A 208 13.65 11.93 19.32
C ASN A 208 14.85 11.20 18.70
N PRO A 209 16.06 11.80 18.73
CA PRO A 209 17.24 11.18 18.09
C PRO A 209 17.62 9.79 18.61
N GLU A 210 17.20 9.43 19.84
CA GLU A 210 17.40 8.11 20.42
C GLU A 210 16.61 7.01 19.71
N LEU A 211 15.66 7.34 18.85
CA LEU A 211 14.90 6.37 18.05
C LEU A 211 15.67 5.84 16.83
N GLU A 212 16.85 6.35 16.54
CA GLU A 212 17.63 5.89 15.37
C GLU A 212 17.96 4.39 15.47
N GLU A 213 18.29 3.89 16.65
CA GLU A 213 18.50 2.46 16.88
C GLU A 213 17.21 1.65 16.65
N ALA A 214 16.07 2.15 17.13
CA ALA A 214 14.76 1.50 16.90
C ALA A 214 14.36 1.50 15.42
N PHE A 215 14.68 2.53 14.67
CA PHE A 215 14.47 2.58 13.22
C PHE A 215 15.29 1.50 12.51
N GLU A 216 16.56 1.32 12.86
CA GLU A 216 17.41 0.27 12.28
C GLU A 216 16.95 -1.14 12.68
N GLU A 217 16.45 -1.33 13.91
CA GLU A 217 15.84 -2.59 14.36
C GLU A 217 14.62 -2.94 13.47
N GLU A 218 13.70 -2.00 13.23
CA GLU A 218 12.53 -2.22 12.36
C GLU A 218 12.94 -2.43 10.89
N CYS A 219 13.96 -1.71 10.39
CA CYS A 219 14.55 -1.96 9.08
C CYS A 219 15.03 -3.42 8.95
N SER A 220 15.74 -3.93 9.96
CA SER A 220 16.26 -5.30 9.97
C SER A 220 15.12 -6.35 9.98
N ILE A 221 14.01 -6.06 10.65
CA ILE A 221 12.82 -6.91 10.63
C ILE A 221 12.20 -6.90 9.22
N ILE A 222 12.04 -5.73 8.61
CA ILE A 222 11.46 -5.56 7.28
C ILE A 222 12.30 -6.29 6.22
N GLU A 223 13.62 -6.25 6.32
CA GLU A 223 14.51 -6.98 5.40
C GLU A 223 14.20 -8.47 5.32
N THR A 224 13.72 -9.08 6.42
CA THR A 224 13.35 -10.50 6.42
C THR A 224 12.11 -10.83 5.60
N TYR A 225 11.27 -9.82 5.28
CA TYR A 225 10.05 -9.99 4.51
C TYR A 225 10.26 -9.80 2.99
N LEU A 226 11.34 -9.15 2.55
CA LEU A 226 11.49 -8.70 1.16
C LEU A 226 11.50 -9.85 0.16
N ASP A 227 12.35 -10.87 0.35
CA ASP A 227 12.46 -12.01 -0.55
C ASP A 227 11.20 -12.89 -0.52
N PRO A 228 10.68 -13.31 0.65
CA PRO A 228 9.44 -14.07 0.71
C PRO A 228 8.26 -13.35 0.05
N ALA A 229 8.07 -12.06 0.32
CA ALA A 229 6.97 -11.28 -0.24
C ALA A 229 7.07 -11.13 -1.76
N GLY A 230 8.29 -10.97 -2.28
CA GLY A 230 8.53 -10.88 -3.73
C GLY A 230 8.27 -12.20 -4.46
N ARG A 231 8.49 -13.35 -3.83
CA ARG A 231 8.27 -14.68 -4.43
C ARG A 231 6.84 -15.17 -4.32
N ASP A 232 6.13 -14.75 -3.29
CA ASP A 232 4.81 -15.24 -2.94
C ASP A 232 3.79 -15.31 -4.10
N PRO A 233 3.64 -14.31 -5.00
CA PRO A 233 2.69 -14.42 -6.11
C PRO A 233 2.99 -15.57 -7.07
N PHE A 234 4.26 -16.00 -7.14
CA PHE A 234 4.77 -17.00 -8.10
C PHE A 234 4.86 -18.42 -7.54
N GLU A 235 4.62 -18.61 -6.25
CA GLU A 235 4.71 -19.90 -5.57
C GLU A 235 3.96 -21.05 -6.31
N PRO A 236 2.72 -20.88 -6.83
CA PRO A 236 2.02 -21.94 -7.54
C PRO A 236 2.68 -22.38 -8.84
N PHE A 237 3.66 -21.61 -9.32
CA PHE A 237 4.34 -21.86 -10.60
C PHE A 237 5.78 -22.34 -10.42
N GLU A 238 6.18 -22.75 -9.22
CA GLU A 238 7.52 -23.28 -8.98
C GLU A 238 7.80 -24.49 -9.88
N GLY A 239 8.90 -24.43 -10.64
CA GLY A 239 9.26 -25.45 -11.64
C GLY A 239 8.42 -25.47 -12.92
N ARG A 240 7.57 -24.47 -13.14
CA ARG A 240 6.65 -24.33 -14.29
C ARG A 240 6.92 -22.99 -15.02
N SER A 241 6.34 -22.84 -16.22
CA SER A 241 6.31 -21.54 -16.90
C SER A 241 5.50 -20.54 -16.10
N ILE A 242 6.04 -19.33 -15.92
CA ILE A 242 5.35 -18.23 -15.27
C ILE A 242 4.39 -17.56 -16.27
N PRO A 243 3.10 -17.41 -15.95
CA PRO A 243 2.13 -16.71 -16.81
C PRO A 243 2.60 -15.29 -17.14
N PHE A 244 2.18 -14.80 -18.32
CA PHE A 244 2.55 -13.48 -18.83
C PHE A 244 4.07 -13.28 -18.99
N ASP A 245 4.88 -14.34 -19.05
CA ASP A 245 6.36 -14.27 -19.08
C ASP A 245 6.95 -13.29 -18.05
N LEU A 246 6.38 -13.26 -16.86
CA LEU A 246 6.90 -12.45 -15.76
C LEU A 246 8.15 -13.12 -15.17
N ASP A 247 9.06 -12.30 -14.64
CA ASP A 247 10.31 -12.75 -14.05
C ASP A 247 10.24 -12.57 -12.51
N PRO A 248 10.15 -13.65 -11.73
CA PRO A 248 10.12 -13.57 -10.26
C PRO A 248 11.35 -12.87 -9.66
N GLU A 249 12.55 -13.10 -10.22
CA GLU A 249 13.78 -12.49 -9.70
C GLU A 249 13.78 -10.97 -9.90
N LYS A 250 13.25 -10.51 -11.03
CA LYS A 250 13.05 -9.07 -11.26
C LYS A 250 12.10 -8.48 -10.22
N TYR A 251 11.05 -9.23 -9.85
CA TYR A 251 10.07 -8.77 -8.87
C TYR A 251 10.64 -8.71 -7.46
N VAL A 252 11.38 -9.73 -7.04
CA VAL A 252 12.15 -9.69 -5.78
C VAL A 252 13.11 -8.49 -5.77
N GLY A 253 13.78 -8.22 -6.89
CA GLY A 253 14.64 -7.04 -7.05
C GLY A 253 13.91 -5.72 -6.78
N LEU A 254 12.63 -5.58 -7.23
CA LEU A 254 11.84 -4.38 -6.97
C LEU A 254 11.59 -4.15 -5.47
N TYR A 255 11.32 -5.20 -4.69
CA TYR A 255 11.19 -5.08 -3.24
C TYR A 255 12.46 -4.52 -2.60
N GLN A 256 13.62 -5.01 -3.03
CA GLN A 256 14.92 -4.54 -2.53
C GLN A 256 15.22 -3.10 -2.95
N GLU A 257 14.85 -2.72 -4.17
CA GLU A 257 15.01 -1.35 -4.69
C GLU A 257 14.09 -0.37 -3.94
N CYS A 258 12.81 -0.72 -3.77
CA CYS A 258 11.86 0.09 -3.00
C CYS A 258 12.32 0.25 -1.55
N TYR A 259 12.78 -0.83 -0.90
CA TYR A 259 13.32 -0.74 0.46
C TYR A 259 14.49 0.24 0.57
N LYS A 260 15.48 0.13 -0.32
CA LYS A 260 16.63 1.05 -0.34
C LYS A 260 16.19 2.50 -0.56
N LEU A 261 15.25 2.71 -1.48
CA LEU A 261 14.72 4.04 -1.77
C LEU A 261 14.01 4.63 -0.54
N GLN A 262 13.13 3.87 0.11
CA GLN A 262 12.40 4.34 1.30
C GLN A 262 13.38 4.65 2.45
N LYS A 263 14.35 3.78 2.71
CA LYS A 263 15.36 4.00 3.76
C LYS A 263 16.17 5.26 3.49
N ASN A 264 16.62 5.48 2.25
CA ASN A 264 17.35 6.67 1.86
C ASN A 264 16.49 7.93 2.01
N ASN A 265 15.22 7.91 1.60
CA ASN A 265 14.32 9.06 1.73
C ASN A 265 14.18 9.52 3.18
N VAL A 266 14.10 8.57 4.14
CA VAL A 266 14.03 8.93 5.57
C VAL A 266 15.32 9.60 6.03
N TYR A 267 16.51 9.09 5.65
CA TYR A 267 17.78 9.64 6.08
C TYR A 267 18.19 10.94 5.38
N GLU A 268 17.96 11.02 4.07
CA GLU A 268 18.38 12.19 3.28
C GLU A 268 17.49 13.41 3.48
N ARG A 269 16.39 13.28 4.25
CA ARG A 269 15.39 14.32 4.47
C ARG A 269 14.86 14.91 3.16
N THR A 270 14.89 14.10 2.10
CA THR A 270 14.34 14.48 0.80
C THR A 270 12.84 14.23 0.80
N GLN A 271 12.07 15.24 0.42
CA GLN A 271 10.65 15.06 0.13
C GLN A 271 10.52 14.18 -1.12
N PRO A 272 9.66 13.14 -1.14
CA PRO A 272 9.44 12.35 -2.34
C PRO A 272 9.04 13.24 -3.51
N VAL A 273 9.75 13.12 -4.62
CA VAL A 273 9.50 13.93 -5.82
C VAL A 273 8.27 13.38 -6.53
N GLY A 274 7.26 14.22 -6.76
CA GLY A 274 6.11 13.88 -7.61
C GLY A 274 4.75 13.74 -6.92
N VAL A 275 4.62 14.25 -5.71
CA VAL A 275 3.35 14.32 -4.97
C VAL A 275 2.41 15.40 -5.53
#